data_6a1fd6d21a477c2d15f3290009c8473f
#
_entry.id   6a1fd6d21a477c2d15f3290009c8473f
#
_cell.length_a   1.000
_cell.length_b   1.000
_cell.length_c   1.000
_cell.angle_alpha   90.00
_cell.angle_beta   90.00
_cell.angle_gamma   90.00
#
_symmetry.space_group_name_H-M   'P 1'
#
loop_
_entity.id
_entity.type
_entity.pdbx_description
1 polymer ?
#
loop_
_entity_poly.entity_id
_entity_poly.type
_entity_poly.pdbx_seq_one_letter_code
_entity_poly.pdbx_strand_id
1 'polypeptide(L)'
;MLSHAIVPNFVKAGEDACKRLAALLPDNVSVTRIQPCMKDWNDVLVHRAEIPNRNYFKSIVLKEPSKPETVKIIRMSDVELTPVDWLWKPYLPFGKLSVLQGNPGEGKTYFAMHLAAACTNGKLLPNMERMEPFNVIYQTTEDGLGDTVKPRLIEAGADLDRVLVIDDSEVQLTLSDERIEKAIIENNARLVIIDPIQAYLGADVDMNRANEVRPIFMRLGQVAQRTGCAILLIEHLNKAAGMQSLQRGLGSIDIAAAVRSVMFIGKLKHDPTMRILTHEKSSLAPPGASLAFSLGDEGGFRWVGEYDITADEMLSGIEPQRETKTQQAKDLICTLLAGGKQVLSEGIDKAALERGIPGRTVRDAKRELGDALKSKTSAG
;
A
#
# COMPACT_ATOMS: atom_id res chain seq x y z
N MET A 1 4.96 45.99 12.39
CA MET A 1 6.23 46.75 12.41
C MET A 1 7.04 46.33 11.21
N LEU A 2 7.35 47.25 10.31
CA LEU A 2 8.23 47.02 9.17
C LEU A 2 9.67 47.09 9.67
N SER A 3 10.35 45.94 9.70
CA SER A 3 11.80 45.92 9.95
C SER A 3 12.53 45.97 8.61
N HIS A 4 13.34 47.01 8.40
CA HIS A 4 14.14 47.18 7.22
C HIS A 4 15.58 46.75 7.52
N ALA A 5 16.10 45.80 6.74
CA ALA A 5 17.51 45.47 6.81
C ALA A 5 18.26 46.17 5.67
N ILE A 6 19.26 46.97 6.01
CA ILE A 6 20.16 47.65 5.06
C ILE A 6 21.43 46.80 4.98
N VAL A 7 21.78 46.31 3.79
CA VAL A 7 23.03 45.57 3.57
C VAL A 7 23.87 46.28 2.53
N PRO A 8 25.12 46.69 2.86
CA PRO A 8 26.02 47.30 1.90
C PRO A 8 26.66 46.25 0.98
N ASN A 9 26.90 46.63 -0.26
CA ASN A 9 27.73 46.09 -1.33
C ASN A 9 27.15 45.01 -2.29
N PHE A 10 27.40 45.26 -3.55
CA PHE A 10 27.08 44.53 -4.76
C PHE A 10 27.78 43.17 -4.94
N VAL A 11 27.96 42.38 -3.91
CA VAL A 11 28.62 41.09 -4.04
C VAL A 11 27.59 39.99 -3.86
N LYS A 12 27.61 38.96 -4.72
CA LYS A 12 26.75 37.77 -4.65
C LYS A 12 26.68 37.19 -3.21
N ALA A 13 27.75 37.25 -2.47
CA ALA A 13 27.81 36.90 -1.05
C ALA A 13 26.84 37.73 -0.16
N GLY A 14 26.66 39.02 -0.47
CA GLY A 14 25.74 39.89 0.25
C GLY A 14 24.27 39.56 -0.06
N GLU A 15 23.96 39.15 -1.28
CA GLU A 15 22.59 38.71 -1.66
C GLU A 15 22.21 37.41 -0.95
N ASP A 16 23.13 36.45 -0.91
CA ASP A 16 22.91 35.16 -0.24
C ASP A 16 22.81 35.34 1.28
N ALA A 17 23.55 36.30 1.86
CA ALA A 17 23.43 36.66 3.27
C ALA A 17 22.07 37.28 3.58
N CYS A 18 21.57 38.18 2.72
CA CYS A 18 20.23 38.82 2.89
C CYS A 18 19.11 37.78 2.82
N LYS A 19 19.18 36.82 1.86
CA LYS A 19 18.20 35.74 1.74
C LYS A 19 18.22 34.82 2.96
N ARG A 20 19.39 34.46 3.46
CA ARG A 20 19.54 33.66 4.69
C ARG A 20 18.99 34.36 5.91
N LEU A 21 19.27 35.66 6.09
CA LEU A 21 18.72 36.45 7.19
C LEU A 21 17.19 36.59 7.09
N ALA A 22 16.65 36.81 5.88
CA ALA A 22 15.23 36.86 5.66
C ALA A 22 14.53 35.53 6.01
N ALA A 23 15.18 34.38 5.75
CA ALA A 23 14.66 33.07 6.08
C ALA A 23 14.65 32.77 7.60
N LEU A 24 15.54 33.43 8.38
CA LEU A 24 15.58 33.27 9.84
C LEU A 24 14.54 34.11 10.59
N LEU A 25 13.93 35.07 9.92
CA LEU A 25 12.93 35.95 10.55
C LEU A 25 11.55 35.26 10.57
N PRO A 26 10.70 35.59 11.58
CA PRO A 26 9.35 35.03 11.66
C PRO A 26 8.52 35.32 10.39
N ASP A 27 7.57 34.44 10.07
CA ASP A 27 6.80 34.50 8.82
C ASP A 27 5.82 35.71 8.76
N ASN A 28 5.50 36.30 9.90
CA ASN A 28 4.66 37.49 9.98
C ASN A 28 5.42 38.81 9.75
N VAL A 29 6.71 38.74 9.38
CA VAL A 29 7.58 39.89 9.16
C VAL A 29 7.83 40.08 7.67
N SER A 30 7.56 41.32 7.17
CA SER A 30 7.99 41.73 5.82
C SER A 30 9.45 42.13 5.84
N VAL A 31 10.22 41.62 4.87
CA VAL A 31 11.66 41.91 4.74
C VAL A 31 11.90 42.53 3.37
N THR A 32 12.39 43.77 3.37
CA THR A 32 12.73 44.47 2.14
C THR A 32 14.21 44.84 2.16
N ARG A 33 14.91 44.48 1.11
CA ARG A 33 16.29 44.91 0.88
C ARG A 33 16.31 46.25 0.16
N ILE A 34 17.14 47.15 0.64
CA ILE A 34 17.36 48.45 -0.02
C ILE A 34 18.78 48.38 -0.65
N GLN A 35 18.83 48.66 -1.95
CA GLN A 35 20.08 48.74 -2.70
C GLN A 35 20.34 50.17 -3.14
N PRO A 36 21.60 50.68 -3.05
CA PRO A 36 21.96 51.95 -3.64
C PRO A 36 21.74 51.93 -5.16
N CYS A 37 21.40 53.05 -5.75
CA CYS A 37 21.23 53.19 -7.21
C CYS A 37 22.58 53.30 -7.97
N MET A 38 23.70 53.43 -7.26
CA MET A 38 25.04 53.43 -7.78
C MET A 38 25.83 52.24 -7.21
N LYS A 39 27.17 52.22 -7.44
CA LYS A 39 28.03 51.10 -7.04
C LYS A 39 27.91 50.75 -5.54
N ASP A 40 27.91 51.79 -4.71
CA ASP A 40 27.68 51.68 -3.25
C ASP A 40 27.03 52.94 -2.68
N TRP A 41 26.78 52.94 -1.36
CA TRP A 41 26.16 54.08 -0.68
C TRP A 41 27.09 55.30 -0.63
N ASN A 42 28.38 55.15 -0.66
CA ASN A 42 29.33 56.26 -0.69
C ASN A 42 29.24 56.99 -2.03
N ASP A 43 29.19 56.23 -3.14
CA ASP A 43 28.99 56.78 -4.48
C ASP A 43 27.66 57.55 -4.56
N VAL A 44 26.58 57.01 -3.97
CA VAL A 44 25.28 57.70 -3.90
C VAL A 44 25.43 59.04 -3.12
N LEU A 45 26.16 59.05 -2.01
CA LEU A 45 26.37 60.28 -1.20
C LEU A 45 27.18 61.32 -1.94
N VAL A 46 28.24 60.89 -2.61
CA VAL A 46 29.15 61.81 -3.36
C VAL A 46 28.43 62.41 -4.58
N HIS A 47 27.71 61.57 -5.33
CA HIS A 47 27.07 61.97 -6.59
C HIS A 47 25.57 62.28 -6.45
N ARG A 48 25.04 62.46 -5.23
CA ARG A 48 23.63 62.67 -4.98
C ARG A 48 22.93 63.80 -5.78
N ALA A 49 23.71 64.81 -6.16
CA ALA A 49 23.22 65.95 -6.96
C ALA A 49 22.97 65.57 -8.43
N GLU A 50 23.63 64.50 -8.91
CA GLU A 50 23.57 64.01 -10.29
C GLU A 50 22.44 62.93 -10.49
N ILE A 51 21.83 62.48 -9.37
CA ILE A 51 20.82 61.44 -9.43
C ILE A 51 19.44 62.06 -9.77
N PRO A 52 18.83 61.66 -10.92
CA PRO A 52 17.53 62.19 -11.34
C PRO A 52 16.43 61.85 -10.32
N ASN A 53 15.57 62.80 -10.02
CA ASN A 53 14.37 62.62 -9.18
C ASN A 53 14.62 62.07 -7.75
N ARG A 54 15.86 62.19 -7.23
CA ARG A 54 16.28 61.69 -5.91
C ARG A 54 15.99 60.20 -5.67
N ASN A 55 16.00 59.35 -6.72
CA ASN A 55 15.87 57.92 -6.62
C ASN A 55 17.17 57.24 -6.16
N TYR A 56 17.56 57.46 -4.88
CA TYR A 56 18.84 57.03 -4.32
C TYR A 56 18.96 55.54 -4.12
N PHE A 57 17.85 54.79 -4.18
CA PHE A 57 17.85 53.36 -3.92
C PHE A 57 16.75 52.64 -4.67
N LYS A 58 16.95 51.31 -4.83
CA LYS A 58 15.91 50.35 -5.26
C LYS A 58 15.52 49.50 -4.07
N SER A 59 14.25 49.26 -3.88
CA SER A 59 13.73 48.32 -2.89
C SER A 59 13.44 46.95 -3.57
N ILE A 60 13.88 45.86 -2.96
CA ILE A 60 13.59 44.53 -3.41
C ILE A 60 12.94 43.79 -2.25
N VAL A 61 11.70 43.35 -2.41
CA VAL A 61 11.01 42.52 -1.41
C VAL A 61 11.64 41.14 -1.40
N LEU A 62 12.23 40.76 -0.28
CA LEU A 62 12.85 39.44 -0.08
C LEU A 62 11.87 38.47 0.58
N LYS A 63 10.96 38.94 1.40
CA LYS A 63 9.95 38.17 2.10
C LYS A 63 8.70 39.02 2.31
N GLU A 64 7.56 38.52 1.85
CA GLU A 64 6.27 39.07 2.21
C GLU A 64 5.75 38.41 3.48
N PRO A 65 5.02 39.10 4.35
CA PRO A 65 4.42 38.46 5.50
C PRO A 65 3.41 37.43 5.01
N SER A 66 3.51 36.20 5.51
CA SER A 66 2.47 35.21 5.29
C SER A 66 1.16 35.73 5.85
N LYS A 67 0.08 35.63 5.09
CA LYS A 67 -1.27 35.87 5.66
C LYS A 67 -1.42 34.89 6.83
N PRO A 68 -1.97 35.35 7.98
CA PRO A 68 -2.26 34.44 9.08
C PRO A 68 -3.11 33.29 8.53
N GLU A 69 -2.63 32.05 8.69
CA GLU A 69 -3.42 30.88 8.34
C GLU A 69 -4.70 30.94 9.16
N THR A 70 -5.81 31.10 8.49
CA THR A 70 -7.12 31.02 9.15
C THR A 70 -7.33 29.56 9.49
N VAL A 71 -7.38 29.22 10.78
CA VAL A 71 -7.68 27.88 11.25
C VAL A 71 -9.05 27.49 10.73
N LYS A 72 -9.08 26.50 9.82
CA LYS A 72 -10.34 25.94 9.30
C LYS A 72 -10.79 24.83 10.25
N ILE A 73 -11.86 25.10 11.01
CA ILE A 73 -12.49 24.12 11.90
C ILE A 73 -13.69 23.52 11.17
N ILE A 74 -13.76 22.20 11.14
CA ILE A 74 -14.89 21.44 10.59
C ILE A 74 -15.64 20.80 11.77
N ARG A 75 -16.95 21.00 11.82
CA ARG A 75 -17.81 20.33 12.80
C ARG A 75 -18.11 18.92 12.32
N MET A 76 -18.03 17.93 13.19
CA MET A 76 -18.31 16.55 12.82
C MET A 76 -19.77 16.31 12.39
N SER A 77 -20.70 17.16 12.84
CA SER A 77 -22.10 17.17 12.34
C SER A 77 -22.22 17.51 10.86
N ASP A 78 -21.25 18.26 10.31
CA ASP A 78 -21.25 18.71 8.92
C ASP A 78 -20.52 17.71 8.00
N VAL A 79 -19.97 16.63 8.56
CA VAL A 79 -19.27 15.56 7.83
C VAL A 79 -20.25 14.49 7.42
N GLU A 80 -20.37 14.23 6.13
CA GLU A 80 -21.20 13.16 5.61
C GLU A 80 -20.59 11.78 5.96
N LEU A 81 -21.46 10.84 6.36
CA LEU A 81 -21.07 9.45 6.59
C LEU A 81 -20.81 8.76 5.24
N THR A 82 -19.59 8.31 5.02
CA THR A 82 -19.24 7.49 3.86
C THR A 82 -18.82 6.10 4.31
N PRO A 83 -19.43 5.04 3.77
CA PRO A 83 -18.99 3.67 4.06
C PRO A 83 -17.59 3.44 3.50
N VAL A 84 -16.86 2.51 4.12
CA VAL A 84 -15.58 2.07 3.57
C VAL A 84 -15.85 1.27 2.31
N ASP A 85 -15.28 1.72 1.19
CA ASP A 85 -15.29 0.95 -0.05
C ASP A 85 -14.12 -0.06 -0.06
N TRP A 86 -14.36 -1.27 -0.59
CA TRP A 86 -13.42 -2.37 -0.53
C TRP A 86 -13.15 -2.93 -1.92
N LEU A 87 -11.86 -3.03 -2.26
CA LEU A 87 -11.43 -3.89 -3.35
C LEU A 87 -11.63 -5.36 -2.97
N TRP A 88 -11.20 -5.73 -1.76
CA TRP A 88 -11.29 -7.08 -1.22
C TRP A 88 -11.46 -7.03 0.30
N LYS A 89 -12.71 -7.19 0.77
CA LYS A 89 -13.02 -7.12 2.21
C LYS A 89 -12.62 -8.40 2.93
N PRO A 90 -11.93 -8.31 4.09
CA PRO A 90 -11.48 -7.10 4.79
C PRO A 90 -10.01 -6.73 4.50
N TYR A 91 -9.38 -7.30 3.48
CA TYR A 91 -7.93 -7.26 3.23
C TYR A 91 -7.46 -5.96 2.55
N LEU A 92 -8.17 -5.53 1.50
CA LEU A 92 -7.74 -4.40 0.64
C LEU A 92 -8.86 -3.35 0.52
N PRO A 93 -8.79 -2.25 1.28
CA PRO A 93 -9.72 -1.13 1.13
C PRO A 93 -9.34 -0.24 -0.05
N PHE A 94 -10.32 0.26 -0.80
CA PHE A 94 -10.11 1.35 -1.74
C PHE A 94 -9.76 2.66 -1.03
N GLY A 95 -9.02 3.53 -1.71
CA GLY A 95 -8.62 4.84 -1.19
C GLY A 95 -7.67 4.79 0.00
N LYS A 96 -6.98 3.67 0.23
CA LYS A 96 -6.09 3.46 1.38
C LYS A 96 -4.82 2.72 0.98
N LEU A 97 -3.80 2.84 1.85
CA LEU A 97 -2.57 2.07 1.74
C LEU A 97 -2.73 0.73 2.46
N SER A 98 -2.24 -0.32 1.82
CA SER A 98 -2.06 -1.66 2.39
C SER A 98 -0.64 -2.14 2.15
N VAL A 99 -0.11 -2.97 3.06
CA VAL A 99 1.22 -3.58 2.92
C VAL A 99 1.08 -5.10 2.89
N LEU A 100 1.85 -5.72 2.01
CA LEU A 100 2.06 -7.15 1.93
C LEU A 100 3.49 -7.47 2.30
N GLN A 101 3.68 -8.11 3.44
CA GLN A 101 4.99 -8.50 3.98
C GLN A 101 5.28 -9.98 3.74
N GLY A 102 6.55 -10.35 3.78
CA GLY A 102 7.01 -11.75 3.75
C GLY A 102 8.48 -11.84 3.40
N ASN A 103 9.12 -12.97 3.72
CA ASN A 103 10.52 -13.18 3.36
C ASN A 103 10.70 -13.27 1.82
N PRO A 104 11.90 -13.03 1.30
CA PRO A 104 12.21 -13.29 -0.11
C PRO A 104 11.87 -14.75 -0.49
N GLY A 105 11.27 -14.95 -1.69
CA GLY A 105 10.90 -16.28 -2.17
C GLY A 105 9.64 -16.90 -1.56
N GLU A 106 8.89 -16.17 -0.74
CA GLU A 106 7.63 -16.66 -0.14
C GLU A 106 6.40 -16.52 -1.05
N GLY A 107 6.56 -15.97 -2.27
CA GLY A 107 5.48 -15.89 -3.27
C GLY A 107 4.69 -14.59 -3.29
N LYS A 108 5.18 -13.51 -2.68
CA LYS A 108 4.52 -12.19 -2.69
C LYS A 108 4.26 -11.64 -4.09
N THR A 109 5.28 -11.66 -4.95
CA THR A 109 5.19 -11.21 -6.36
C THR A 109 4.18 -12.05 -7.16
N TYR A 110 4.19 -13.38 -6.98
CA TYR A 110 3.20 -14.26 -7.60
C TYR A 110 1.77 -13.92 -7.16
N PHE A 111 1.57 -13.77 -5.85
CA PHE A 111 0.29 -13.32 -5.31
C PHE A 111 -0.15 -11.98 -5.91
N ALA A 112 0.76 -11.00 -5.97
CA ALA A 112 0.47 -9.68 -6.51
C ALA A 112 0.08 -9.71 -8.00
N MET A 113 0.74 -10.54 -8.80
CA MET A 113 0.42 -10.73 -10.21
C MET A 113 -0.93 -11.43 -10.41
N HIS A 114 -1.26 -12.43 -9.58
CA HIS A 114 -2.57 -13.07 -9.59
C HIS A 114 -3.68 -12.14 -9.08
N LEU A 115 -3.38 -11.27 -8.12
CA LEU A 115 -4.31 -10.21 -7.71
C LEU A 115 -4.56 -9.23 -8.86
N ALA A 116 -3.51 -8.77 -9.56
CA ALA A 116 -3.64 -7.93 -10.74
C ALA A 116 -4.46 -8.62 -11.84
N ALA A 117 -4.18 -9.89 -12.12
CA ALA A 117 -4.92 -10.69 -13.08
C ALA A 117 -6.40 -10.84 -12.71
N ALA A 118 -6.71 -11.06 -11.45
CA ALA A 118 -8.10 -11.11 -10.96
C ALA A 118 -8.80 -9.76 -11.18
N CYS A 119 -8.14 -8.65 -10.81
CA CYS A 119 -8.70 -7.29 -10.98
C CYS A 119 -8.93 -6.91 -12.44
N THR A 120 -8.00 -7.24 -13.33
CA THR A 120 -8.11 -6.90 -14.76
C THR A 120 -9.18 -7.70 -15.50
N ASN A 121 -9.56 -8.87 -14.99
CA ASN A 121 -10.59 -9.74 -15.58
C ASN A 121 -11.92 -9.75 -14.79
N GLY A 122 -12.01 -9.05 -13.67
CA GLY A 122 -13.18 -9.13 -12.80
C GLY A 122 -13.38 -10.51 -12.15
N LYS A 123 -12.29 -11.30 -11.98
CA LYS A 123 -12.34 -12.60 -11.30
C LYS A 123 -12.45 -12.42 -9.80
N LEU A 124 -13.32 -13.20 -9.17
CA LEU A 124 -13.56 -13.08 -7.74
C LEU A 124 -12.39 -13.62 -6.92
N LEU A 125 -11.97 -12.84 -5.93
CA LEU A 125 -11.11 -13.28 -4.84
C LEU A 125 -11.96 -14.04 -3.78
N PRO A 126 -11.33 -14.79 -2.87
CA PRO A 126 -12.06 -15.49 -1.82
C PRO A 126 -13.03 -14.57 -1.05
N ASN A 127 -14.24 -15.07 -0.81
CA ASN A 127 -15.29 -14.35 -0.08
C ASN A 127 -15.82 -13.07 -0.77
N MET A 128 -15.60 -12.88 -2.07
CA MET A 128 -16.23 -11.83 -2.88
C MET A 128 -17.46 -12.33 -3.61
N GLU A 129 -18.43 -11.43 -3.80
CA GLU A 129 -19.66 -11.70 -4.57
C GLU A 129 -19.58 -11.16 -5.99
N ARG A 130 -18.93 -10.00 -6.17
CA ARG A 130 -18.85 -9.33 -7.47
C ARG A 130 -17.55 -8.49 -7.57
N MET A 131 -16.98 -8.44 -8.77
CA MET A 131 -15.92 -7.52 -9.15
C MET A 131 -16.04 -7.19 -10.63
N GLU A 132 -16.03 -5.88 -10.96
CA GLU A 132 -15.91 -5.42 -12.34
C GLU A 132 -14.44 -5.28 -12.71
N PRO A 133 -14.04 -5.59 -13.97
CA PRO A 133 -12.66 -5.44 -14.40
C PRO A 133 -12.23 -3.96 -14.44
N PHE A 134 -11.00 -3.68 -14.04
CA PHE A 134 -10.43 -2.33 -14.02
C PHE A 134 -8.91 -2.34 -14.26
N ASN A 135 -8.35 -1.14 -14.55
CA ASN A 135 -6.94 -0.97 -14.82
C ASN A 135 -6.11 -1.02 -13.52
N VAL A 136 -4.97 -1.71 -13.61
CA VAL A 136 -4.01 -1.89 -12.53
C VAL A 136 -2.67 -1.30 -12.95
N ILE A 137 -2.02 -0.52 -12.09
CA ILE A 137 -0.63 -0.09 -12.26
C ILE A 137 0.23 -1.06 -11.45
N TYR A 138 1.14 -1.76 -12.12
CA TYR A 138 2.10 -2.67 -11.48
C TYR A 138 3.52 -2.11 -11.66
N GLN A 139 4.13 -1.63 -10.58
CA GLN A 139 5.43 -0.99 -10.63
C GLN A 139 6.49 -1.87 -9.96
N THR A 140 7.57 -2.17 -10.69
CA THR A 140 8.71 -2.96 -10.19
C THR A 140 10.02 -2.46 -10.78
N THR A 141 11.10 -2.61 -10.01
CA THR A 141 12.49 -2.33 -10.46
C THR A 141 13.38 -3.57 -10.40
N GLU A 142 12.92 -4.63 -9.74
CA GLU A 142 13.73 -5.85 -9.59
C GLU A 142 13.61 -6.79 -10.79
N ASP A 143 12.43 -6.84 -11.40
CA ASP A 143 12.11 -7.75 -12.49
C ASP A 143 12.02 -7.02 -13.83
N GLY A 144 12.62 -7.57 -14.89
CA GLY A 144 12.49 -7.05 -16.25
C GLY A 144 11.06 -7.21 -16.79
N LEU A 145 10.55 -6.15 -17.43
CA LEU A 145 9.17 -6.12 -17.90
C LEU A 145 8.89 -7.19 -18.97
N GLY A 146 9.86 -7.42 -19.88
CA GLY A 146 9.70 -8.30 -21.03
C GLY A 146 9.97 -9.77 -20.76
N ASP A 147 10.94 -10.05 -19.91
CA ASP A 147 11.46 -11.40 -19.66
C ASP A 147 10.88 -12.05 -18.40
N THR A 148 10.39 -11.26 -17.45
CA THR A 148 9.91 -11.76 -16.17
C THR A 148 8.47 -11.35 -15.88
N VAL A 149 8.16 -10.05 -15.88
CA VAL A 149 6.83 -9.54 -15.48
C VAL A 149 5.74 -9.98 -16.45
N LYS A 150 5.93 -9.70 -17.75
CA LYS A 150 4.94 -10.04 -18.77
C LYS A 150 4.66 -11.54 -18.87
N PRO A 151 5.66 -12.45 -18.88
CA PRO A 151 5.41 -13.89 -18.86
C PRO A 151 4.59 -14.34 -17.64
N ARG A 152 4.91 -13.85 -16.44
CA ARG A 152 4.18 -14.19 -15.21
C ARG A 152 2.75 -13.66 -15.20
N LEU A 153 2.51 -12.46 -15.76
CA LEU A 153 1.16 -11.92 -15.93
C LEU A 153 0.34 -12.74 -16.93
N ILE A 154 0.95 -13.23 -18.01
CA ILE A 154 0.31 -14.14 -18.97
C ILE A 154 -0.04 -15.47 -18.27
N GLU A 155 0.88 -16.04 -17.50
CA GLU A 155 0.64 -17.26 -16.71
C GLU A 155 -0.50 -17.06 -15.70
N ALA A 156 -0.55 -15.91 -15.03
CA ALA A 156 -1.63 -15.54 -14.14
C ALA A 156 -2.97 -15.29 -14.87
N GLY A 157 -2.93 -15.17 -16.20
CA GLY A 157 -4.09 -14.93 -17.05
C GLY A 157 -4.61 -13.50 -16.93
N ALA A 158 -3.71 -12.51 -16.78
CA ALA A 158 -4.09 -11.10 -16.73
C ALA A 158 -4.53 -10.59 -18.12
N ASP A 159 -5.45 -9.63 -18.12
CA ASP A 159 -5.71 -8.80 -19.29
C ASP A 159 -4.58 -7.74 -19.37
N LEU A 160 -3.63 -7.96 -20.29
CA LEU A 160 -2.43 -7.12 -20.41
C LEU A 160 -2.74 -5.69 -20.84
N ASP A 161 -3.86 -5.43 -21.51
CA ASP A 161 -4.27 -4.08 -21.91
C ASP A 161 -4.71 -3.25 -20.69
N ARG A 162 -4.97 -3.91 -19.56
CA ARG A 162 -5.36 -3.30 -18.29
C ARG A 162 -4.25 -3.30 -17.23
N VAL A 163 -3.08 -3.88 -17.52
CA VAL A 163 -1.90 -3.79 -16.66
C VAL A 163 -0.96 -2.73 -17.20
N LEU A 164 -0.77 -1.68 -16.43
CA LEU A 164 -0.02 -0.50 -16.80
C LEU A 164 1.25 -0.40 -15.96
N VAL A 165 2.30 0.20 -16.52
CA VAL A 165 3.56 0.51 -15.82
C VAL A 165 3.88 1.97 -16.07
N ILE A 166 4.33 2.69 -15.05
CA ILE A 166 4.85 4.05 -15.21
C ILE A 166 6.29 3.93 -15.71
N ASP A 167 6.59 4.53 -16.86
CA ASP A 167 7.95 4.55 -17.39
C ASP A 167 8.84 5.43 -16.50
N ASP A 168 9.83 4.80 -15.89
CA ASP A 168 10.83 5.41 -15.02
C ASP A 168 12.26 5.21 -15.51
N SER A 169 12.42 4.83 -16.79
CA SER A 169 13.71 4.56 -17.43
C SER A 169 14.63 5.78 -17.49
N GLU A 170 14.09 6.98 -17.68
CA GLU A 170 14.87 8.24 -17.69
C GLU A 170 14.98 8.87 -16.30
N VAL A 171 13.92 8.81 -15.50
CA VAL A 171 13.85 9.42 -14.16
C VAL A 171 13.21 8.43 -13.20
N GLN A 172 14.02 7.92 -12.29
CA GLN A 172 13.58 6.97 -11.28
C GLN A 172 12.33 7.46 -10.55
N LEU A 173 11.33 6.60 -10.44
CA LEU A 173 10.10 6.87 -9.70
C LEU A 173 10.35 6.77 -8.19
N THR A 174 9.72 7.64 -7.41
CA THR A 174 9.67 7.54 -5.95
C THR A 174 8.24 7.56 -5.45
N LEU A 175 7.99 7.11 -4.21
CA LEU A 175 6.66 7.12 -3.59
C LEU A 175 6.06 8.53 -3.42
N SER A 176 6.90 9.57 -3.50
CA SER A 176 6.48 10.98 -3.42
C SER A 176 6.24 11.62 -4.79
N ASP A 177 6.44 10.87 -5.89
CA ASP A 177 6.35 11.40 -7.24
C ASP A 177 4.90 11.65 -7.66
N GLU A 178 4.67 12.81 -8.27
CA GLU A 178 3.34 13.20 -8.77
C GLU A 178 2.88 12.38 -9.97
N ARG A 179 3.80 11.70 -10.66
CA ARG A 179 3.47 10.79 -11.76
C ARG A 179 2.55 9.65 -11.32
N ILE A 180 2.63 9.20 -10.05
CA ILE A 180 1.74 8.16 -9.52
C ILE A 180 0.29 8.65 -9.56
N GLU A 181 0.02 9.83 -9.01
CA GLU A 181 -1.34 10.40 -8.99
C GLU A 181 -1.87 10.67 -10.41
N LYS A 182 -1.03 11.24 -11.28
CA LYS A 182 -1.37 11.48 -12.68
C LYS A 182 -1.70 10.19 -13.43
N ALA A 183 -0.87 9.16 -13.28
CA ALA A 183 -1.09 7.86 -13.93
C ALA A 183 -2.40 7.21 -13.47
N ILE A 184 -2.73 7.28 -12.17
CA ILE A 184 -4.00 6.78 -11.63
C ILE A 184 -5.19 7.49 -12.30
N ILE A 185 -5.17 8.82 -12.34
CA ILE A 185 -6.27 9.64 -12.84
C ILE A 185 -6.45 9.46 -14.36
N GLU A 186 -5.37 9.60 -15.12
CA GLU A 186 -5.40 9.56 -16.58
C GLU A 186 -5.83 8.19 -17.14
N ASN A 187 -5.52 7.12 -16.40
CA ASN A 187 -5.83 5.75 -16.82
C ASN A 187 -6.98 5.11 -16.02
N ASN A 188 -7.66 5.84 -15.16
CA ASN A 188 -8.73 5.31 -14.29
C ASN A 188 -8.29 4.03 -13.57
N ALA A 189 -7.05 3.98 -13.08
CA ALA A 189 -6.54 2.83 -12.35
C ALA A 189 -7.16 2.78 -10.95
N ARG A 190 -7.57 1.58 -10.52
CA ARG A 190 -8.17 1.39 -9.18
C ARG A 190 -7.28 0.61 -8.22
N LEU A 191 -6.20 0.05 -8.72
CA LEU A 191 -5.16 -0.61 -7.91
C LEU A 191 -3.78 -0.18 -8.40
N VAL A 192 -2.91 0.22 -7.47
CA VAL A 192 -1.47 0.37 -7.70
C VAL A 192 -0.75 -0.65 -6.85
N ILE A 193 0.14 -1.42 -7.46
CA ILE A 193 1.03 -2.37 -6.78
C ILE A 193 2.46 -1.88 -6.95
N ILE A 194 3.20 -1.77 -5.86
CA ILE A 194 4.62 -1.36 -5.86
C ILE A 194 5.46 -2.49 -5.26
N ASP A 195 6.35 -3.08 -6.04
CA ASP A 195 7.14 -4.28 -5.72
C ASP A 195 8.63 -4.10 -6.06
N PRO A 196 9.52 -3.99 -5.07
CA PRO A 196 9.27 -3.77 -3.65
C PRO A 196 9.26 -2.28 -3.28
N ILE A 197 8.68 -1.94 -2.14
CA ILE A 197 8.62 -0.57 -1.62
C ILE A 197 9.99 0.07 -1.43
N GLN A 198 10.99 -0.73 -1.05
CA GLN A 198 12.36 -0.28 -0.78
C GLN A 198 12.99 0.45 -1.96
N ALA A 199 12.70 -0.01 -3.17
CA ALA A 199 13.27 0.57 -4.39
C ALA A 199 12.72 1.97 -4.72
N TYR A 200 11.59 2.35 -4.12
CA TYR A 200 10.87 3.58 -4.44
C TYR A 200 10.87 4.64 -3.32
N LEU A 201 11.62 4.44 -2.24
CA LEU A 201 11.70 5.41 -1.15
C LEU A 201 12.54 6.65 -1.51
N GLY A 202 13.51 6.49 -2.40
CA GLY A 202 14.49 7.52 -2.74
C GLY A 202 15.82 7.32 -2.02
N ALA A 203 16.91 7.77 -2.66
CA ALA A 203 18.29 7.51 -2.20
C ALA A 203 18.64 8.16 -0.84
N ASP A 204 17.97 9.26 -0.50
CA ASP A 204 18.27 10.04 0.71
C ASP A 204 17.36 9.66 1.91
N VAL A 205 16.50 8.63 1.77
CA VAL A 205 15.53 8.24 2.79
C VAL A 205 16.01 7.02 3.56
N ASP A 206 16.26 7.18 4.86
CA ASP A 206 16.54 6.07 5.76
C ASP A 206 15.21 5.44 6.24
N MET A 207 14.94 4.21 5.82
CA MET A 207 13.74 3.45 6.20
C MET A 207 13.57 3.25 7.71
N ASN A 208 14.66 3.33 8.48
CA ASN A 208 14.60 3.15 9.93
C ASN A 208 14.28 4.46 10.66
N ARG A 209 14.16 5.57 9.94
CA ARG A 209 13.85 6.89 10.51
C ARG A 209 12.41 7.27 10.26
N ALA A 210 11.60 7.17 11.30
CA ALA A 210 10.19 7.53 11.28
C ALA A 210 9.88 8.92 10.69
N ASN A 211 10.72 9.92 11.02
CA ASN A 211 10.57 11.29 10.55
C ASN A 211 10.81 11.46 9.04
N GLU A 212 11.51 10.54 8.40
CA GLU A 212 11.76 10.53 6.96
C GLU A 212 10.67 9.75 6.21
N VAL A 213 10.24 8.62 6.76
CA VAL A 213 9.28 7.70 6.14
C VAL A 213 7.82 8.19 6.26
N ARG A 214 7.41 8.67 7.44
CA ARG A 214 6.01 9.09 7.69
C ARG A 214 5.47 10.14 6.71
N PRO A 215 6.20 11.23 6.35
CA PRO A 215 5.70 12.21 5.39
C PRO A 215 5.43 11.61 4.00
N ILE A 216 6.25 10.67 3.54
CA ILE A 216 6.11 9.97 2.26
C ILE A 216 4.81 9.16 2.25
N PHE A 217 4.59 8.35 3.30
CA PHE A 217 3.37 7.54 3.41
C PHE A 217 2.11 8.39 3.61
N MET A 218 2.21 9.49 4.35
CA MET A 218 1.08 10.43 4.49
C MET A 218 0.69 11.01 3.12
N ARG A 219 1.67 11.45 2.31
CA ARG A 219 1.43 11.98 0.97
C ARG A 219 0.81 10.91 0.06
N LEU A 220 1.39 9.73 0.02
CA LEU A 220 0.86 8.61 -0.79
C LEU A 220 -0.54 8.19 -0.33
N GLY A 221 -0.80 8.18 0.99
CA GLY A 221 -2.12 7.94 1.55
C GLY A 221 -3.16 9.00 1.16
N GLN A 222 -2.75 10.26 1.03
CA GLN A 222 -3.60 11.34 0.51
C GLN A 222 -3.90 11.12 -0.99
N VAL A 223 -2.93 10.69 -1.79
CA VAL A 223 -3.14 10.30 -3.19
C VAL A 223 -4.18 9.18 -3.27
N ALA A 224 -4.01 8.09 -2.51
CA ALA A 224 -4.96 7.01 -2.46
C ALA A 224 -6.38 7.51 -2.11
N GLN A 225 -6.51 8.37 -1.10
CA GLN A 225 -7.79 8.90 -0.65
C GLN A 225 -8.47 9.81 -1.68
N ARG A 226 -7.70 10.70 -2.35
CA ARG A 226 -8.25 11.61 -3.36
C ARG A 226 -8.69 10.89 -4.62
N THR A 227 -7.95 9.87 -5.04
CA THR A 227 -8.21 9.11 -6.28
C THR A 227 -9.17 7.95 -6.07
N GLY A 228 -9.42 7.54 -4.82
CA GLY A 228 -10.17 6.33 -4.50
C GLY A 228 -9.43 5.04 -4.85
N CYS A 229 -8.16 5.12 -5.26
CA CYS A 229 -7.35 3.97 -5.67
C CYS A 229 -6.84 3.18 -4.47
N ALA A 230 -6.89 1.86 -4.49
CA ALA A 230 -6.19 1.01 -3.54
C ALA A 230 -4.69 0.99 -3.87
N ILE A 231 -3.82 1.15 -2.88
CA ILE A 231 -2.37 1.07 -3.09
C ILE A 231 -1.82 -0.07 -2.22
N LEU A 232 -1.27 -1.08 -2.88
CA LEU A 232 -0.62 -2.23 -2.25
C LEU A 232 0.90 -2.09 -2.37
N LEU A 233 1.56 -2.06 -1.24
CA LEU A 233 3.01 -1.94 -1.13
C LEU A 233 3.58 -3.29 -0.71
N ILE A 234 4.52 -3.84 -1.48
CA ILE A 234 5.17 -5.11 -1.17
C ILE A 234 6.46 -4.83 -0.41
N GLU A 235 6.61 -5.47 0.74
CA GLU A 235 7.74 -5.27 1.65
C GLU A 235 8.46 -6.59 1.93
N HIS A 236 9.80 -6.55 1.86
CA HIS A 236 10.65 -7.65 2.30
C HIS A 236 10.94 -7.56 3.79
N LEU A 237 10.81 -8.69 4.50
CA LEU A 237 11.12 -8.75 5.92
C LEU A 237 12.63 -8.81 6.17
N ASN A 238 13.06 -8.21 7.28
CA ASN A 238 14.40 -8.40 7.82
C ASN A 238 14.59 -9.82 8.38
N LYS A 239 15.81 -10.37 8.23
CA LYS A 239 16.17 -11.70 8.77
C LYS A 239 16.36 -11.72 10.30
N ALA A 240 15.85 -10.74 11.05
CA ALA A 240 15.97 -10.70 12.51
C ALA A 240 15.13 -11.82 13.15
N ALA A 241 15.78 -12.81 13.74
CA ALA A 241 15.10 -13.89 14.46
C ALA A 241 14.51 -13.38 15.80
N GLY A 242 13.32 -13.87 16.19
CA GLY A 242 12.73 -13.62 17.50
C GLY A 242 11.87 -12.37 17.64
N MET A 243 11.64 -11.60 16.58
CA MET A 243 10.70 -10.46 16.58
C MET A 243 9.32 -10.89 16.07
N GLN A 244 8.27 -10.24 16.55
CA GLN A 244 6.90 -10.44 16.03
C GLN A 244 6.80 -10.04 14.56
N SER A 245 5.85 -10.63 13.81
CA SER A 245 5.64 -10.41 12.37
C SER A 245 5.59 -8.93 12.00
N LEU A 246 4.78 -8.14 12.71
CA LEU A 246 4.63 -6.69 12.50
C LEU A 246 5.92 -5.88 12.74
N GLN A 247 6.89 -6.44 13.46
CA GLN A 247 8.16 -5.77 13.81
C GLN A 247 9.33 -6.18 12.90
N ARG A 248 9.13 -7.17 12.01
CA ARG A 248 10.19 -7.70 11.14
C ARG A 248 10.30 -7.01 9.80
N GLY A 249 9.36 -6.16 9.41
CA GLY A 249 9.49 -5.32 8.22
C GLY A 249 10.63 -4.30 8.38
N LEU A 250 11.28 -3.95 7.27
CA LEU A 250 12.30 -2.90 7.22
C LEU A 250 11.64 -1.55 7.57
N GLY A 251 11.92 -0.97 8.72
CA GLY A 251 11.28 0.28 9.18
C GLY A 251 9.85 0.10 9.71
N SER A 252 9.45 -1.11 10.02
CA SER A 252 8.11 -1.67 10.05
C SER A 252 7.09 -1.02 10.97
N ILE A 253 7.47 -0.56 12.16
CA ILE A 253 6.48 -0.03 13.12
C ILE A 253 5.82 1.24 12.54
N ASP A 254 6.59 2.10 11.89
CA ASP A 254 6.10 3.35 11.32
C ASP A 254 5.34 3.15 10.01
N ILE A 255 5.78 2.21 9.17
CA ILE A 255 5.07 1.79 7.96
C ILE A 255 3.74 1.15 8.36
N ALA A 256 3.77 0.17 9.26
CA ALA A 256 2.58 -0.47 9.78
C ALA A 256 1.60 0.53 10.43
N ALA A 257 2.11 1.59 11.10
CA ALA A 257 1.27 2.64 11.66
C ALA A 257 0.58 3.51 10.60
N ALA A 258 1.25 3.76 9.48
CA ALA A 258 0.76 4.63 8.40
C ALA A 258 -0.31 3.97 7.52
N VAL A 259 -0.30 2.63 7.39
CA VAL A 259 -1.21 1.89 6.53
C VAL A 259 -2.46 1.38 7.27
N ARG A 260 -3.52 1.04 6.53
CA ARG A 260 -4.79 0.58 7.10
C ARG A 260 -4.94 -0.93 7.16
N SER A 261 -4.18 -1.66 6.36
CA SER A 261 -4.15 -3.11 6.32
C SER A 261 -2.71 -3.59 6.19
N VAL A 262 -2.34 -4.60 6.96
CA VAL A 262 -1.05 -5.31 6.87
C VAL A 262 -1.35 -6.79 6.71
N MET A 263 -0.86 -7.35 5.63
CA MET A 263 -0.94 -8.77 5.31
C MET A 263 0.48 -9.36 5.32
N PHE A 264 0.57 -10.63 5.62
CA PHE A 264 1.82 -11.37 5.55
C PHE A 264 1.64 -12.63 4.71
N ILE A 265 2.60 -12.94 3.85
CA ILE A 265 2.68 -14.22 3.16
C ILE A 265 3.88 -15.00 3.65
N GLY A 266 3.63 -16.26 4.01
CA GLY A 266 4.64 -17.21 4.39
C GLY A 266 4.40 -18.58 3.79
N LYS A 267 5.47 -19.38 3.76
CA LYS A 267 5.50 -20.74 3.24
C LYS A 267 5.37 -21.74 4.38
N LEU A 268 4.52 -22.75 4.22
CA LEU A 268 4.46 -23.86 5.16
C LEU A 268 5.73 -24.73 5.08
N LYS A 269 6.30 -25.09 6.24
CA LYS A 269 7.54 -25.87 6.27
C LYS A 269 7.34 -27.32 5.83
N HIS A 270 6.20 -27.91 6.20
CA HIS A 270 5.87 -29.30 5.87
C HIS A 270 5.32 -29.46 4.43
N ASP A 271 4.77 -28.38 3.84
CA ASP A 271 4.33 -28.35 2.45
C ASP A 271 4.87 -27.11 1.73
N PRO A 272 6.04 -27.24 1.08
CA PRO A 272 6.67 -26.13 0.36
C PRO A 272 5.88 -25.58 -0.82
N THR A 273 4.84 -26.24 -1.30
CA THR A 273 3.97 -25.75 -2.37
C THR A 273 2.89 -24.84 -1.84
N MET A 274 2.59 -24.94 -0.54
CA MET A 274 1.55 -24.13 0.11
C MET A 274 2.09 -22.80 0.63
N ARG A 275 1.29 -21.77 0.43
CA ARG A 275 1.48 -20.41 0.94
C ARG A 275 0.27 -20.00 1.74
N ILE A 276 0.51 -19.27 2.81
CA ILE A 276 -0.56 -18.70 3.64
C ILE A 276 -0.47 -17.18 3.62
N LEU A 277 -1.59 -16.55 3.30
CA LEU A 277 -1.81 -15.14 3.48
C LEU A 277 -2.48 -14.92 4.82
N THR A 278 -1.83 -14.26 5.77
CA THR A 278 -2.44 -13.85 7.05
C THR A 278 -2.75 -12.37 7.05
N HIS A 279 -3.71 -11.94 7.88
CA HIS A 279 -4.13 -10.55 8.00
C HIS A 279 -3.76 -10.02 9.39
N GLU A 280 -2.57 -9.42 9.49
CA GLU A 280 -1.94 -9.04 10.77
C GLU A 280 -2.51 -7.77 11.38
N LYS A 281 -2.93 -6.83 10.54
CA LYS A 281 -3.53 -5.57 10.98
C LYS A 281 -4.68 -5.18 10.07
N SER A 282 -5.79 -4.82 10.68
CA SER A 282 -6.91 -4.14 10.03
C SER A 282 -7.39 -2.98 10.91
N SER A 283 -7.44 -1.77 10.34
CA SER A 283 -7.91 -0.57 11.05
C SER A 283 -9.36 -0.20 10.71
N LEU A 284 -9.98 -0.90 9.76
CA LEU A 284 -11.29 -0.52 9.18
C LEU A 284 -12.35 -1.61 9.34
N ALA A 285 -11.95 -2.83 9.67
CA ALA A 285 -12.81 -3.99 9.94
C ALA A 285 -12.06 -4.97 10.86
N PRO A 286 -12.70 -5.97 11.45
CA PRO A 286 -12.00 -7.09 12.06
C PRO A 286 -11.05 -7.75 11.05
N PRO A 287 -9.88 -8.27 11.48
CA PRO A 287 -8.97 -8.99 10.59
C PRO A 287 -9.68 -10.15 9.90
N GLY A 288 -9.30 -10.39 8.63
CA GLY A 288 -9.79 -11.52 7.86
C GLY A 288 -9.15 -12.84 8.30
N ALA A 289 -9.76 -13.94 7.93
CA ALA A 289 -9.20 -15.27 8.13
C ALA A 289 -7.88 -15.42 7.34
N SER A 290 -6.97 -16.26 7.82
CA SER A 290 -5.82 -16.65 7.04
C SER A 290 -6.25 -17.50 5.84
N LEU A 291 -5.66 -17.29 4.67
CA LEU A 291 -6.03 -17.93 3.42
C LEU A 291 -4.86 -18.72 2.83
N ALA A 292 -5.10 -19.97 2.53
CA ALA A 292 -4.11 -20.82 1.87
C ALA A 292 -4.25 -20.74 0.34
N PHE A 293 -3.10 -20.72 -0.34
CA PHE A 293 -3.01 -20.91 -1.78
C PHE A 293 -1.81 -21.78 -2.14
N SER A 294 -1.90 -22.53 -3.22
CA SER A 294 -0.81 -23.36 -3.72
C SER A 294 -0.08 -22.64 -4.86
N LEU A 295 1.25 -22.83 -4.88
CA LEU A 295 2.12 -22.50 -6.00
C LEU A 295 2.81 -23.81 -6.39
N GLY A 296 2.27 -24.55 -7.37
CA GLY A 296 2.78 -25.84 -7.80
C GLY A 296 3.32 -25.79 -9.22
N ASP A 297 4.30 -26.67 -9.53
CA ASP A 297 4.98 -26.73 -10.82
C ASP A 297 4.04 -27.08 -11.99
N GLU A 298 2.95 -27.81 -11.75
CA GLU A 298 1.98 -28.22 -12.77
C GLU A 298 0.62 -27.52 -12.69
N GLY A 299 0.33 -26.77 -11.63
CA GLY A 299 -1.01 -26.20 -11.36
C GLY A 299 -1.09 -24.68 -11.23
N GLY A 300 0.05 -23.98 -11.29
CA GLY A 300 0.08 -22.52 -11.11
C GLY A 300 -0.49 -22.08 -9.74
N PHE A 301 -1.02 -20.89 -9.69
CA PHE A 301 -1.64 -20.32 -8.48
C PHE A 301 -3.09 -20.83 -8.32
N ARG A 302 -3.40 -21.37 -7.14
CA ARG A 302 -4.77 -21.81 -6.81
C ARG A 302 -5.11 -21.53 -5.35
N TRP A 303 -6.22 -20.87 -5.11
CA TRP A 303 -6.79 -20.75 -3.77
C TRP A 303 -7.22 -22.12 -3.22
N VAL A 304 -6.80 -22.40 -1.99
CA VAL A 304 -7.15 -23.66 -1.29
C VAL A 304 -8.28 -23.43 -0.29
N GLY A 305 -8.27 -22.30 0.41
CA GLY A 305 -9.32 -21.92 1.36
C GLY A 305 -8.77 -21.31 2.64
N GLU A 306 -9.60 -21.26 3.67
CA GLU A 306 -9.18 -20.73 4.98
C GLU A 306 -8.24 -21.73 5.68
N TYR A 307 -7.24 -21.17 6.37
CA TYR A 307 -6.25 -21.92 7.13
C TYR A 307 -6.04 -21.29 8.50
N ASP A 308 -6.20 -22.06 9.59
CA ASP A 308 -6.13 -21.52 10.96
C ASP A 308 -4.67 -21.45 11.46
N ILE A 309 -3.96 -20.41 11.05
CA ILE A 309 -2.58 -20.12 11.46
C ILE A 309 -2.33 -18.61 11.47
N THR A 310 -1.48 -18.15 12.37
CA THR A 310 -1.02 -16.75 12.45
C THR A 310 0.36 -16.60 11.79
N ALA A 311 0.73 -15.36 11.44
CA ALA A 311 2.07 -15.07 10.93
C ALA A 311 3.16 -15.39 11.97
N ASP A 312 2.92 -15.12 13.23
CA ASP A 312 3.89 -15.40 14.30
C ASP A 312 4.14 -16.91 14.46
N GLU A 313 3.09 -17.75 14.36
CA GLU A 313 3.23 -19.20 14.34
C GLU A 313 4.06 -19.66 13.13
N MET A 314 3.79 -19.14 11.94
CA MET A 314 4.58 -19.45 10.73
C MET A 314 6.04 -19.04 10.86
N LEU A 315 6.30 -17.82 11.37
CA LEU A 315 7.65 -17.27 11.53
C LEU A 315 8.46 -18.02 12.62
N SER A 316 7.80 -18.43 13.71
CA SER A 316 8.43 -19.24 14.76
C SER A 316 8.70 -20.68 14.31
N GLY A 317 8.04 -21.12 13.25
CA GLY A 317 8.09 -22.49 12.77
C GLY A 317 7.37 -23.48 13.66
N ILE A 318 6.54 -22.98 14.56
CA ILE A 318 5.57 -23.75 15.32
C ILE A 318 4.30 -23.74 14.48
N GLU A 319 4.26 -24.64 13.50
CA GLU A 319 3.02 -24.86 12.76
C GLU A 319 2.13 -25.72 13.64
N PRO A 320 0.96 -25.21 14.11
CA PRO A 320 0.01 -26.07 14.76
C PRO A 320 -0.35 -27.19 13.75
N GLN A 321 -0.36 -28.43 14.21
CA GLN A 321 -0.95 -29.55 13.46
C GLN A 321 -2.47 -29.36 13.39
N ARG A 322 -2.90 -28.27 12.78
CA ARG A 322 -4.31 -27.93 12.62
C ARG A 322 -4.68 -28.22 11.17
N GLU A 323 -5.59 -29.14 11.03
CA GLU A 323 -6.21 -29.46 9.74
C GLU A 323 -6.94 -28.23 9.21
N THR A 324 -6.88 -28.00 7.90
CA THR A 324 -7.69 -26.95 7.27
C THR A 324 -9.17 -27.19 7.56
N LYS A 325 -9.97 -26.13 7.64
CA LYS A 325 -11.44 -26.28 7.81
C LYS A 325 -12.04 -27.15 6.71
N THR A 326 -11.46 -27.14 5.50
CA THR A 326 -11.84 -28.04 4.40
C THR A 326 -11.48 -29.50 4.72
N GLN A 327 -10.29 -29.74 5.28
CA GLN A 327 -9.92 -31.08 5.71
C GLN A 327 -10.79 -31.55 6.89
N GLN A 328 -11.03 -30.71 7.88
CA GLN A 328 -11.99 -30.99 8.98
C GLN A 328 -13.39 -31.30 8.45
N ALA A 329 -13.83 -30.58 7.43
CA ALA A 329 -15.10 -30.87 6.77
C ALA A 329 -15.09 -32.23 6.07
N LYS A 330 -14.01 -32.56 5.34
CA LYS A 330 -13.87 -33.88 4.70
C LYS A 330 -13.89 -35.01 5.73
N ASP A 331 -13.10 -34.87 6.82
CA ASP A 331 -13.01 -35.86 7.88
C ASP A 331 -14.34 -36.02 8.62
N LEU A 332 -15.06 -34.92 8.85
CA LEU A 332 -16.41 -34.94 9.39
C LEU A 332 -17.36 -35.72 8.47
N ILE A 333 -17.35 -35.41 7.16
CA ILE A 333 -18.18 -36.09 6.16
C ILE A 333 -17.84 -37.58 6.11
N CYS A 334 -16.55 -37.93 6.03
CA CYS A 334 -16.11 -39.32 6.03
C CYS A 334 -16.52 -40.05 7.31
N THR A 335 -16.41 -39.39 8.47
CA THR A 335 -16.80 -39.97 9.77
C THR A 335 -18.32 -40.21 9.83
N LEU A 336 -19.13 -39.27 9.40
CA LEU A 336 -20.60 -39.40 9.39
C LEU A 336 -21.09 -40.46 8.45
N LEU A 337 -20.37 -40.67 7.32
CA LEU A 337 -20.72 -41.67 6.30
C LEU A 337 -19.98 -43.02 6.48
N ALA A 338 -19.13 -43.14 7.51
CA ALA A 338 -18.38 -44.33 7.79
C ALA A 338 -19.29 -45.57 7.91
N GLY A 339 -18.83 -46.68 7.37
CA GLY A 339 -19.59 -47.93 7.36
C GLY A 339 -20.78 -47.93 6.40
N GLY A 340 -20.82 -47.04 5.41
CA GLY A 340 -21.89 -46.95 4.40
C GLY A 340 -23.19 -46.33 4.91
N LYS A 341 -23.14 -45.57 6.03
CA LYS A 341 -24.28 -44.85 6.56
C LYS A 341 -24.79 -43.82 5.59
N GLN A 342 -26.10 -43.63 5.52
CA GLN A 342 -26.75 -42.56 4.77
C GLN A 342 -27.11 -41.44 5.74
N VAL A 343 -26.66 -40.22 5.44
CA VAL A 343 -26.92 -39.03 6.24
C VAL A 343 -27.55 -37.97 5.33
N LEU A 344 -28.58 -37.29 5.79
CA LEU A 344 -29.17 -36.17 5.07
C LEU A 344 -28.17 -35.02 4.96
N SER A 345 -28.20 -34.33 3.82
CA SER A 345 -27.27 -33.18 3.60
C SER A 345 -27.39 -32.12 4.70
N GLU A 346 -28.62 -31.84 5.18
CA GLU A 346 -28.85 -30.93 6.29
C GLU A 346 -28.22 -31.40 7.60
N GLY A 347 -28.17 -32.72 7.84
CA GLY A 347 -27.52 -33.29 9.02
C GLY A 347 -25.99 -33.08 9.00
N ILE A 348 -25.38 -33.16 7.82
CA ILE A 348 -23.95 -32.85 7.64
C ILE A 348 -23.72 -31.36 7.87
N ASP A 349 -24.56 -30.49 7.30
CA ASP A 349 -24.43 -29.03 7.42
C ASP A 349 -24.59 -28.56 8.86
N LYS A 350 -25.55 -29.19 9.61
CA LYS A 350 -25.77 -28.92 11.05
C LYS A 350 -24.57 -29.36 11.89
N ALA A 351 -24.06 -30.57 11.68
CA ALA A 351 -22.90 -31.08 12.42
C ALA A 351 -21.61 -30.25 12.12
N ALA A 352 -21.49 -29.71 10.92
CA ALA A 352 -20.42 -28.82 10.54
C ALA A 352 -20.55 -27.45 11.25
N LEU A 353 -21.74 -26.90 11.31
CA LEU A 353 -22.01 -25.64 12.00
C LEU A 353 -21.67 -25.73 13.49
N GLU A 354 -22.04 -26.84 14.15
CA GLU A 354 -21.72 -27.11 15.55
C GLU A 354 -20.19 -27.17 15.82
N ARG A 355 -19.39 -27.49 14.79
CA ARG A 355 -17.91 -27.49 14.84
C ARG A 355 -17.29 -26.19 14.29
N GLY A 356 -18.08 -25.15 14.04
CA GLY A 356 -17.60 -23.85 13.51
C GLY A 356 -17.08 -23.94 12.07
N ILE A 357 -17.53 -24.93 11.28
CA ILE A 357 -17.18 -25.09 9.86
C ILE A 357 -18.26 -24.39 9.01
N PRO A 358 -17.89 -23.37 8.20
CA PRO A 358 -18.85 -22.67 7.34
C PRO A 358 -19.48 -23.58 6.29
N GLY A 359 -20.77 -23.38 5.99
CA GLY A 359 -21.49 -24.20 5.00
C GLY A 359 -20.91 -24.14 3.59
N ARG A 360 -20.20 -23.06 3.22
CA ARG A 360 -19.42 -22.98 1.97
C ARG A 360 -18.26 -23.99 1.98
N THR A 361 -17.52 -24.08 3.07
CA THR A 361 -16.42 -25.03 3.24
C THR A 361 -16.91 -26.48 3.14
N VAL A 362 -18.11 -26.75 3.67
CA VAL A 362 -18.74 -28.09 3.53
C VAL A 362 -19.06 -28.40 2.06
N ARG A 363 -19.57 -27.43 1.31
CA ARG A 363 -19.83 -27.61 -0.15
C ARG A 363 -18.55 -27.86 -0.93
N ASP A 364 -17.49 -27.10 -0.62
CA ASP A 364 -16.18 -27.28 -1.26
C ASP A 364 -15.59 -28.65 -0.92
N ALA A 365 -15.66 -29.10 0.34
CA ALA A 365 -15.25 -30.42 0.77
C ALA A 365 -16.06 -31.54 0.07
N LYS A 366 -17.37 -31.39 -0.06
CA LYS A 366 -18.23 -32.32 -0.82
C LYS A 366 -17.80 -32.42 -2.29
N ARG A 367 -17.48 -31.29 -2.92
CA ARG A 367 -17.00 -31.25 -4.31
C ARG A 367 -15.63 -31.94 -4.47
N GLU A 368 -14.71 -31.72 -3.53
CA GLU A 368 -13.38 -32.33 -3.56
C GLU A 368 -13.38 -33.83 -3.26
N LEU A 369 -14.35 -34.32 -2.47
CA LEU A 369 -14.56 -35.75 -2.25
C LEU A 369 -15.16 -36.45 -3.49
N GLY A 370 -15.77 -35.69 -4.40
CA GLY A 370 -16.17 -36.15 -5.74
C GLY A 370 -16.85 -37.52 -5.75
N ASP A 371 -16.34 -38.44 -6.55
CA ASP A 371 -16.88 -39.80 -6.75
C ASP A 371 -16.88 -40.68 -5.49
N ALA A 372 -16.15 -40.30 -4.44
CA ALA A 372 -16.23 -40.97 -3.14
C ALA A 372 -17.56 -40.75 -2.43
N LEU A 373 -18.31 -39.70 -2.80
CA LEU A 373 -19.63 -39.41 -2.28
C LEU A 373 -20.71 -39.76 -3.30
N LYS A 374 -21.58 -40.73 -2.96
CA LYS A 374 -22.75 -41.05 -3.77
C LYS A 374 -23.96 -40.29 -3.21
N SER A 375 -24.48 -39.32 -3.97
CA SER A 375 -25.73 -38.62 -3.66
C SER A 375 -26.92 -39.47 -4.14
N LYS A 376 -27.88 -39.74 -3.26
CA LYS A 376 -29.19 -40.31 -3.63
C LYS A 376 -30.25 -39.24 -3.39
N THR A 377 -31.01 -38.92 -4.41
CA THR A 377 -32.20 -38.09 -4.25
C THR A 377 -33.29 -38.97 -3.63
N SER A 378 -33.81 -38.63 -2.46
CA SER A 378 -35.04 -39.23 -1.95
C SER A 378 -36.15 -38.80 -2.87
N ALA A 379 -36.74 -39.75 -3.62
CA ALA A 379 -38.04 -39.53 -4.22
C ALA A 379 -39.02 -39.27 -3.09
N GLY A 380 -39.67 -38.09 -3.12
CA GLY A 380 -40.72 -37.71 -2.18
C GLY A 380 -41.98 -38.57 -2.35
#